data_ef004cc45781f8a34a417ee582c81829
#
_entry.id   ef004cc45781f8a34a417ee582c81829
#
_cell.length_a   1.000
_cell.length_b   1.000
_cell.length_c   1.000
_cell.angle_alpha   90.00
_cell.angle_beta   90.00
_cell.angle_gamma   90.00
#
_symmetry.space_group_name_H-M   'P 1'
#
loop_
_entity.id
_entity.type
_entity.pdbx_description
1 polymer ?
#
loop_
_entity_poly.entity_id
_entity_poly.type
_entity_poly.pdbx_seq_one_letter_code
_entity_poly.pdbx_strand_id
1 'polypeptide(L)'
;MQLLKRFVRLLLFFVQLLADLLLLYICFALIGCFWPRNKDEIKQSSGIPLLIHGDGFHTELYLPVEDSLHIINWMDWFDDSTMRSKHSDRKLISFAWADEDWMTEVANEQTHRVSTIAEIMLNPGNSSVMHIQWRDSVWPLKLPVTVKRFLSVEQYLELITYIQAGFQMENGKPVVQSYKGFYGYDYFYRSTFNYNLFTTCNQWTSNALNACGIRTASFSPFGWGLFYQLKK
;
A
#
# COMPACT_ATOMS: atom_id res chain seq x y z
N MET A 1 -21.42 -34.29 32.65
CA MET A 1 -21.45 -32.95 33.24
C MET A 1 -20.02 -32.34 33.41
N GLN A 2 -19.03 -33.07 33.99
CA GLN A 2 -17.66 -32.55 34.17
C GLN A 2 -16.91 -32.28 32.84
N LEU A 3 -17.03 -33.13 31.83
CA LEU A 3 -16.42 -32.94 30.51
C LEU A 3 -16.93 -31.67 29.81
N LEU A 4 -18.25 -31.43 29.87
CA LEU A 4 -18.86 -30.22 29.30
C LEU A 4 -18.32 -28.94 30.00
N LYS A 5 -18.20 -28.97 31.33
CA LYS A 5 -17.63 -27.84 32.09
C LYS A 5 -16.16 -27.59 31.73
N ARG A 6 -15.36 -28.63 31.50
CA ARG A 6 -13.96 -28.49 31.04
C ARG A 6 -13.89 -27.92 29.63
N PHE A 7 -14.72 -28.42 28.73
CA PHE A 7 -14.79 -27.90 27.36
C PHE A 7 -15.18 -26.41 27.33
N VAL A 8 -16.22 -26.02 28.07
CA VAL A 8 -16.63 -24.62 28.16
C VAL A 8 -15.52 -23.73 28.74
N ARG A 9 -14.79 -24.19 29.78
CA ARG A 9 -13.66 -23.44 30.34
C ARG A 9 -12.53 -23.24 29.31
N LEU A 10 -12.19 -24.29 28.56
CA LEU A 10 -11.19 -24.21 27.49
C LEU A 10 -11.62 -23.23 26.40
N LEU A 11 -12.87 -23.32 25.95
CA LEU A 11 -13.40 -22.39 24.95
C LEU A 11 -13.33 -20.95 25.43
N LEU A 12 -13.77 -20.67 26.66
CA LEU A 12 -13.69 -19.33 27.26
C LEU A 12 -12.25 -18.84 27.39
N PHE A 13 -11.31 -19.71 27.77
CA PHE A 13 -9.88 -19.38 27.80
C PHE A 13 -9.35 -18.98 26.42
N PHE A 14 -9.68 -19.73 25.37
CA PHE A 14 -9.25 -19.38 24.00
C PHE A 14 -9.89 -18.07 23.51
N VAL A 15 -11.17 -17.84 23.80
CA VAL A 15 -11.85 -16.59 23.46
C VAL A 15 -11.19 -15.41 24.18
N GLN A 16 -10.88 -15.56 25.47
CA GLN A 16 -10.18 -14.54 26.23
C GLN A 16 -8.77 -14.28 25.68
N LEU A 17 -8.01 -15.33 25.39
CA LEU A 17 -6.67 -15.20 24.79
C LEU A 17 -6.70 -14.45 23.47
N LEU A 18 -7.65 -14.76 22.59
CA LEU A 18 -7.81 -14.04 21.31
C LEU A 18 -8.18 -12.57 21.53
N ALA A 19 -9.05 -12.28 22.49
CA ALA A 19 -9.40 -10.91 22.84
C ALA A 19 -8.21 -10.12 23.38
N ASP A 20 -7.38 -10.73 24.22
CA ASP A 20 -6.17 -10.12 24.77
C ASP A 20 -5.13 -9.85 23.68
N LEU A 21 -4.91 -10.80 22.76
CA LEU A 21 -4.02 -10.62 21.61
C LEU A 21 -4.51 -9.51 20.67
N LEU A 22 -5.81 -9.44 20.41
CA LEU A 22 -6.40 -8.35 19.61
C LEU A 22 -6.22 -7.00 20.29
N LEU A 23 -6.47 -6.93 21.59
CA LEU A 23 -6.27 -5.70 22.37
C LEU A 23 -4.80 -5.27 22.33
N LEU A 24 -3.87 -6.20 22.52
CA LEU A 24 -2.44 -5.94 22.42
C LEU A 24 -2.06 -5.40 21.04
N TYR A 25 -2.57 -6.01 19.97
CA TYR A 25 -2.35 -5.54 18.60
C TYR A 25 -2.88 -4.11 18.39
N ILE A 26 -4.09 -3.83 18.89
CA ILE A 26 -4.68 -2.48 18.80
C ILE A 26 -3.83 -1.46 19.57
N CYS A 27 -3.40 -1.79 20.79
CA CYS A 27 -2.52 -0.93 21.58
C CYS A 27 -1.20 -0.66 20.86
N PHE A 28 -0.58 -1.69 20.28
CA PHE A 28 0.65 -1.57 19.50
C PHE A 28 0.45 -0.70 18.26
N ALA A 29 -0.66 -0.88 17.53
CA ALA A 29 -1.02 -0.05 16.39
C ALA A 29 -1.22 1.42 16.78
N LEU A 30 -1.93 1.67 17.90
CA LEU A 30 -2.12 3.04 18.41
C LEU A 30 -0.79 3.71 18.76
N ILE A 31 0.07 3.02 19.51
CA ILE A 31 1.40 3.53 19.87
C ILE A 31 2.19 3.85 18.60
N GLY A 32 2.25 2.91 17.66
CA GLY A 32 2.98 3.08 16.41
C GLY A 32 2.45 4.21 15.52
N CYS A 33 1.14 4.43 15.50
CA CYS A 33 0.54 5.55 14.79
C CYS A 33 0.94 6.92 15.35
N PHE A 34 1.07 7.02 16.68
CA PHE A 34 1.49 8.27 17.33
C PHE A 34 3.01 8.47 17.38
N TRP A 35 3.78 7.41 17.17
CA TRP A 35 5.24 7.46 17.15
C TRP A 35 5.74 7.78 15.74
N PRO A 36 6.32 8.97 15.49
CA PRO A 36 6.75 9.35 14.15
C PRO A 36 8.10 8.72 13.76
N ARG A 37 8.23 8.37 12.48
CA ARG A 37 9.50 8.29 11.76
C ARG A 37 9.73 9.62 11.04
N ASN A 38 10.98 9.96 10.79
CA ASN A 38 11.38 11.21 10.11
C ASN A 38 10.70 12.45 10.73
N LYS A 39 10.71 12.52 12.07
CA LYS A 39 10.06 13.61 12.83
C LYS A 39 10.56 15.00 12.46
N ASP A 40 11.81 15.08 11.98
CA ASP A 40 12.52 16.30 11.61
C ASP A 40 12.47 16.54 10.08
N GLU A 41 11.46 15.99 9.38
CA GLU A 41 11.23 16.23 7.95
C GLU A 41 11.26 17.72 7.62
N ILE A 42 12.11 18.11 6.66
CA ILE A 42 12.09 19.43 6.07
C ILE A 42 11.17 19.40 4.85
N LYS A 43 9.97 19.97 5.00
CA LYS A 43 9.00 20.02 3.92
C LYS A 43 9.48 20.92 2.79
N GLN A 44 9.58 20.37 1.60
CA GLN A 44 9.94 21.12 0.40
C GLN A 44 8.77 22.00 -0.07
N SER A 45 9.05 23.26 -0.44
CA SER A 45 8.05 24.17 -1.03
C SER A 45 7.88 23.96 -2.55
N SER A 46 8.85 23.32 -3.20
CA SER A 46 8.89 23.01 -4.63
C SER A 46 9.71 21.76 -4.87
N GLY A 47 9.54 21.12 -6.02
CA GLY A 47 10.22 19.88 -6.39
C GLY A 47 9.29 18.95 -7.15
N ILE A 48 9.59 17.67 -7.14
CA ILE A 48 8.79 16.65 -7.82
C ILE A 48 7.53 16.37 -6.97
N PRO A 49 6.32 16.53 -7.52
CA PRO A 49 5.10 16.37 -6.75
C PRO A 49 4.84 14.90 -6.43
N LEU A 50 4.49 14.63 -5.17
CA LEU A 50 3.94 13.38 -4.68
C LEU A 50 2.57 13.67 -4.07
N LEU A 51 1.54 12.91 -4.48
CA LEU A 51 0.25 12.93 -3.82
C LEU A 51 0.04 11.63 -3.07
N ILE A 52 -0.31 11.73 -1.80
CA ILE A 52 -0.64 10.60 -0.93
C ILE A 52 -2.16 10.61 -0.76
N HIS A 53 -2.83 9.61 -1.29
CA HIS A 53 -4.28 9.49 -1.21
C HIS A 53 -4.69 8.36 -0.28
N GLY A 54 -5.84 8.52 0.41
CA GLY A 54 -6.47 7.46 1.17
C GLY A 54 -7.97 7.65 1.27
N ASP A 55 -8.69 6.53 1.28
CA ASP A 55 -10.15 6.46 1.47
C ASP A 55 -10.56 6.05 2.90
N GLY A 56 -9.58 5.91 3.80
CA GLY A 56 -9.74 5.44 5.18
C GLY A 56 -9.35 3.99 5.39
N PHE A 57 -9.47 3.13 4.37
CA PHE A 57 -9.08 1.72 4.40
C PHE A 57 -7.79 1.47 3.64
N HIS A 58 -7.61 2.14 2.52
CA HIS A 58 -6.52 1.94 1.58
C HIS A 58 -5.76 3.24 1.32
N THR A 59 -4.48 3.12 0.95
CA THR A 59 -3.64 4.26 0.61
C THR A 59 -2.89 4.02 -0.70
N GLU A 60 -2.71 5.08 -1.47
CA GLU A 60 -2.02 5.10 -2.76
C GLU A 60 -1.05 6.27 -2.84
N LEU A 61 0.03 6.08 -3.59
CA LEU A 61 0.99 7.11 -3.95
C LEU A 61 0.82 7.48 -5.42
N TYR A 62 0.65 8.77 -5.71
CA TYR A 62 0.57 9.27 -7.08
C TYR A 62 1.82 10.07 -7.42
N LEU A 63 2.43 9.71 -8.53
CA LEU A 63 3.62 10.36 -9.10
C LEU A 63 3.34 10.82 -10.52
N PRO A 64 4.09 11.79 -11.05
CA PRO A 64 4.09 12.07 -12.48
C PRO A 64 4.49 10.82 -13.28
N VAL A 65 3.86 10.59 -14.44
CA VAL A 65 4.28 9.55 -15.38
C VAL A 65 5.71 9.78 -15.84
N GLU A 66 6.03 11.03 -16.12
CA GLU A 66 7.37 11.53 -16.37
C GLU A 66 7.61 12.77 -15.50
N ASP A 67 8.67 12.78 -14.73
CA ASP A 67 8.99 13.92 -13.89
C ASP A 67 9.67 15.04 -14.69
N SER A 68 9.62 16.26 -14.14
CA SER A 68 10.15 17.46 -14.80
C SER A 68 11.67 17.47 -15.00
N LEU A 69 12.38 16.56 -14.37
CA LEU A 69 13.84 16.42 -14.47
C LEU A 69 14.25 15.21 -15.33
N HIS A 70 13.28 14.51 -15.89
CA HIS A 70 13.48 13.30 -16.71
C HIS A 70 14.30 12.21 -16.01
N ILE A 71 14.12 12.06 -14.68
CA ILE A 71 14.79 11.02 -13.89
C ILE A 71 14.22 9.65 -14.24
N ILE A 72 12.89 9.56 -14.36
CA ILE A 72 12.19 8.35 -14.78
C ILE A 72 10.99 8.70 -15.66
N ASN A 73 10.76 7.87 -16.67
CA ASN A 73 9.49 7.76 -17.37
C ASN A 73 8.91 6.38 -17.06
N TRP A 74 7.85 6.34 -16.28
CA TRP A 74 7.23 5.08 -15.86
C TRP A 74 6.66 4.29 -17.03
N MET A 75 6.25 4.97 -18.13
CA MET A 75 5.77 4.31 -19.33
C MET A 75 6.90 3.51 -20.01
N ASP A 76 8.12 4.06 -19.99
CA ASP A 76 9.32 3.38 -20.49
C ASP A 76 9.77 2.27 -19.56
N TRP A 77 9.68 2.49 -18.24
CA TRP A 77 10.08 1.50 -17.26
C TRP A 77 9.24 0.22 -17.31
N PHE A 78 7.92 0.32 -17.51
CA PHE A 78 7.07 -0.84 -17.69
C PHE A 78 7.27 -1.53 -19.06
N ASP A 79 7.71 -0.79 -20.07
CA ASP A 79 8.00 -1.26 -21.44
C ASP A 79 6.91 -2.16 -22.03
N ASP A 80 5.64 -1.72 -21.89
CA ASP A 80 4.48 -2.40 -22.43
C ASP A 80 3.82 -1.57 -23.53
N SER A 81 3.88 -2.07 -24.77
CA SER A 81 3.35 -1.38 -25.95
C SER A 81 1.84 -1.22 -25.91
N THR A 82 1.11 -2.19 -25.34
CA THR A 82 -0.34 -2.14 -25.18
C THR A 82 -0.74 -1.06 -24.20
N MET A 83 -0.04 -0.98 -23.06
CA MET A 83 -0.23 0.04 -22.04
C MET A 83 0.07 1.42 -22.63
N ARG A 84 1.20 1.57 -23.31
CA ARG A 84 1.60 2.81 -23.99
C ARG A 84 0.56 3.29 -24.98
N SER A 85 0.01 2.40 -25.82
CA SER A 85 -0.99 2.77 -26.81
C SER A 85 -2.30 3.26 -26.21
N LYS A 86 -2.65 2.80 -24.99
CA LYS A 86 -3.91 3.15 -24.32
C LYS A 86 -3.80 4.34 -23.39
N HIS A 87 -2.62 4.64 -22.85
CA HIS A 87 -2.44 5.55 -21.72
C HIS A 87 -1.35 6.59 -21.90
N SER A 88 -0.84 6.79 -23.14
CA SER A 88 0.23 7.75 -23.44
C SER A 88 -0.12 9.21 -23.11
N ASP A 89 -1.40 9.54 -22.99
CA ASP A 89 -1.90 10.87 -22.62
C ASP A 89 -1.99 11.11 -21.11
N ARG A 90 -1.82 10.06 -20.30
CA ARG A 90 -1.93 10.15 -18.84
C ARG A 90 -0.74 10.90 -18.25
N LYS A 91 -1.03 11.65 -17.18
CA LYS A 91 -0.04 12.52 -16.51
C LYS A 91 0.42 11.99 -15.16
N LEU A 92 -0.41 11.15 -14.54
CA LEU A 92 -0.14 10.56 -13.23
C LEU A 92 -0.20 9.04 -13.30
N ILE A 93 0.67 8.41 -12.53
CA ILE A 93 0.60 6.99 -12.21
C ILE A 93 0.40 6.84 -10.70
N SER A 94 -0.51 5.96 -10.29
CA SER A 94 -0.62 5.58 -8.89
C SER A 94 0.01 4.23 -8.62
N PHE A 95 0.54 4.10 -7.41
CA PHE A 95 1.09 2.87 -6.85
C PHE A 95 0.37 2.54 -5.57
N ALA A 96 -0.22 1.37 -5.53
CA ALA A 96 -0.83 0.77 -4.37
C ALA A 96 -0.34 -0.66 -4.21
N TRP A 97 -0.53 -1.23 -3.03
CA TRP A 97 -0.08 -2.57 -2.73
C TRP A 97 -1.15 -3.32 -1.94
N ALA A 98 -1.33 -4.61 -2.21
CA ALA A 98 -2.41 -5.39 -1.61
C ALA A 98 -2.06 -6.88 -1.53
N ASP A 99 -2.86 -7.61 -0.75
CA ASP A 99 -2.88 -9.08 -0.74
C ASP A 99 -3.40 -9.61 -2.08
N GLU A 100 -2.76 -10.66 -2.63
CA GLU A 100 -3.07 -11.17 -3.96
C GLU A 100 -4.44 -11.87 -3.99
N ASP A 101 -4.75 -12.70 -3.00
CA ASP A 101 -6.02 -13.43 -2.96
C ASP A 101 -7.19 -12.49 -2.73
N TRP A 102 -7.02 -11.50 -1.83
CA TRP A 102 -8.01 -10.45 -1.63
C TRP A 102 -8.34 -9.71 -2.93
N MET A 103 -7.31 -9.29 -3.67
CA MET A 103 -7.51 -8.55 -4.92
C MET A 103 -8.09 -9.44 -6.02
N THR A 104 -7.72 -10.71 -6.07
CA THR A 104 -8.29 -11.69 -7.01
C THR A 104 -9.78 -11.90 -6.75
N GLU A 105 -10.19 -11.99 -5.48
CA GLU A 105 -11.60 -12.10 -5.10
C GLU A 105 -12.39 -10.85 -5.52
N VAL A 106 -11.85 -9.65 -5.26
CA VAL A 106 -12.47 -8.39 -5.70
C VAL A 106 -12.58 -8.32 -7.22
N ALA A 107 -11.52 -8.69 -7.95
CA ALA A 107 -11.49 -8.66 -9.42
C ALA A 107 -12.52 -9.61 -10.05
N ASN A 108 -12.86 -10.69 -9.36
CA ASN A 108 -13.86 -11.67 -9.79
C ASN A 108 -15.26 -11.40 -9.21
N GLU A 109 -15.49 -10.24 -8.59
CA GLU A 109 -16.76 -9.86 -7.94
C GLU A 109 -17.21 -10.89 -6.88
N GLN A 110 -16.26 -11.54 -6.23
CA GLN A 110 -16.53 -12.55 -5.19
C GLN A 110 -16.53 -11.89 -3.81
N THR A 111 -17.32 -12.46 -2.90
CA THR A 111 -17.20 -12.12 -1.47
C THR A 111 -15.93 -12.73 -0.90
N HIS A 112 -15.27 -12.00 -0.01
CA HIS A 112 -14.05 -12.51 0.64
C HIS A 112 -14.30 -13.78 1.42
N ARG A 113 -13.49 -14.79 1.13
CA ARG A 113 -13.54 -16.08 1.84
C ARG A 113 -12.96 -15.90 3.25
N VAL A 114 -13.52 -16.65 4.19
CA VAL A 114 -12.98 -16.69 5.56
C VAL A 114 -11.53 -17.20 5.57
N SER A 115 -11.18 -18.11 4.64
CA SER A 115 -9.79 -18.58 4.47
C SER A 115 -8.84 -17.45 4.11
N THR A 116 -9.20 -16.57 3.16
CA THR A 116 -8.40 -15.42 2.76
C THR A 116 -8.13 -14.48 3.95
N ILE A 117 -9.17 -14.19 4.74
CA ILE A 117 -9.02 -13.38 5.95
C ILE A 117 -8.09 -14.09 6.96
N ALA A 118 -8.28 -15.40 7.17
CA ALA A 118 -7.45 -16.17 8.09
C ALA A 118 -5.99 -16.23 7.63
N GLU A 119 -5.73 -16.37 6.34
CA GLU A 119 -4.38 -16.35 5.78
C GLU A 119 -3.71 -15.01 5.98
N ILE A 120 -4.38 -13.90 5.70
CA ILE A 120 -3.86 -12.55 6.00
C ILE A 120 -3.49 -12.41 7.48
N MET A 121 -4.28 -12.99 8.36
CA MET A 121 -4.05 -12.90 9.81
C MET A 121 -2.94 -13.83 10.32
N LEU A 122 -2.79 -15.01 9.76
CA LEU A 122 -2.00 -16.09 10.34
C LEU A 122 -0.75 -16.45 9.52
N ASN A 123 -0.73 -16.15 8.22
CA ASN A 123 0.40 -16.45 7.34
C ASN A 123 1.25 -15.19 7.09
N PRO A 124 2.47 -15.10 7.60
CA PRO A 124 3.33 -13.95 7.34
C PRO A 124 3.90 -13.90 5.92
N GLY A 125 3.72 -14.97 5.14
CA GLY A 125 4.29 -15.15 3.80
C GLY A 125 3.28 -15.04 2.67
N ASN A 126 2.10 -14.42 2.87
CA ASN A 126 1.11 -14.28 1.81
C ASN A 126 1.65 -13.54 0.60
N SER A 127 1.30 -14.03 -0.58
CA SER A 127 1.56 -13.37 -1.85
C SER A 127 0.88 -12.00 -1.90
N SER A 128 1.50 -11.08 -2.60
CA SER A 128 0.98 -9.73 -2.75
C SER A 128 1.15 -9.21 -4.16
N VAL A 129 0.43 -8.15 -4.47
CA VAL A 129 0.43 -7.50 -5.76
C VAL A 129 0.67 -5.99 -5.63
N MET A 130 1.40 -5.46 -6.60
CA MET A 130 1.42 -4.03 -6.89
C MET A 130 0.24 -3.71 -7.79
N HIS A 131 -0.59 -2.77 -7.38
CA HIS A 131 -1.68 -2.23 -8.20
C HIS A 131 -1.29 -0.87 -8.71
N ILE A 132 -1.26 -0.70 -10.03
CA ILE A 132 -0.97 0.58 -10.67
C ILE A 132 -2.17 1.08 -11.44
N GLN A 133 -2.32 2.40 -11.51
CA GLN A 133 -3.39 3.04 -12.29
C GLN A 133 -2.81 4.23 -13.05
N TRP A 134 -3.17 4.33 -14.34
CA TRP A 134 -2.82 5.45 -15.19
C TRP A 134 -3.94 6.50 -15.11
N ARG A 135 -3.63 7.72 -14.67
CA ARG A 135 -4.62 8.72 -14.27
C ARG A 135 -4.40 10.07 -14.93
N ASP A 136 -5.49 10.84 -14.99
CA ASP A 136 -5.43 12.26 -15.31
C ASP A 136 -4.93 13.09 -14.14
N SER A 137 -4.29 14.23 -14.43
CA SER A 137 -3.74 15.14 -13.41
C SER A 137 -4.79 15.69 -12.42
N VAL A 138 -6.07 15.67 -12.76
CA VAL A 138 -7.15 16.29 -11.96
C VAL A 138 -7.81 15.30 -10.98
N TRP A 139 -7.68 14.00 -11.22
CA TRP A 139 -8.43 12.99 -10.47
C TRP A 139 -8.13 12.97 -8.97
N PRO A 140 -6.87 12.95 -8.51
CA PRO A 140 -6.57 12.82 -7.07
C PRO A 140 -7.03 14.04 -6.25
N LEU A 141 -7.18 15.22 -6.87
CA LEU A 141 -7.58 16.44 -6.17
C LEU A 141 -9.05 16.44 -5.74
N LYS A 142 -9.86 15.52 -6.28
CA LYS A 142 -11.29 15.37 -5.94
C LYS A 142 -11.54 14.32 -4.86
N LEU A 143 -10.50 13.66 -4.36
CA LEU A 143 -10.62 12.56 -3.42
C LEU A 143 -10.65 13.06 -1.97
N PRO A 144 -11.33 12.33 -1.03
CA PRO A 144 -11.67 12.87 0.29
C PRO A 144 -10.47 13.17 1.18
N VAL A 145 -9.38 12.41 1.03
CA VAL A 145 -8.14 12.68 1.79
C VAL A 145 -6.94 12.57 0.87
N THR A 146 -6.39 13.71 0.50
CA THR A 146 -5.16 13.79 -0.29
C THR A 146 -4.19 14.76 0.37
N VAL A 147 -2.95 14.31 0.57
CA VAL A 147 -1.84 15.15 1.04
C VAL A 147 -0.84 15.29 -0.10
N LYS A 148 -0.50 16.53 -0.42
CA LYS A 148 0.56 16.85 -1.39
C LYS A 148 1.87 17.09 -0.67
N ARG A 149 2.96 16.53 -1.23
CA ARG A 149 4.34 16.81 -0.88
C ARG A 149 5.12 17.13 -2.14
N PHE A 150 6.20 17.88 -1.95
CA PHE A 150 7.23 18.00 -2.98
C PHE A 150 8.48 17.27 -2.50
N LEU A 151 9.13 16.56 -3.42
CA LEU A 151 10.32 15.77 -3.15
C LEU A 151 11.56 16.48 -3.71
N SER A 152 12.67 16.44 -2.98
CA SER A 152 13.99 16.69 -3.57
C SER A 152 14.34 15.54 -4.53
N VAL A 153 15.39 15.70 -5.32
CA VAL A 153 15.90 14.65 -6.22
C VAL A 153 16.28 13.40 -5.43
N GLU A 154 16.97 13.55 -4.31
CA GLU A 154 17.42 12.45 -3.46
C GLU A 154 16.20 11.71 -2.88
N GLN A 155 15.23 12.43 -2.35
CA GLN A 155 13.98 11.84 -1.83
C GLN A 155 13.23 11.08 -2.92
N TYR A 156 13.19 11.62 -4.13
CA TYR A 156 12.52 10.99 -5.25
C TYR A 156 13.21 9.71 -5.70
N LEU A 157 14.54 9.70 -5.78
CA LEU A 157 15.33 8.51 -6.10
C LEU A 157 15.13 7.39 -5.09
N GLU A 158 15.10 7.70 -3.80
CA GLU A 158 14.82 6.73 -2.74
C GLU A 158 13.39 6.16 -2.85
N LEU A 159 12.40 7.01 -3.15
CA LEU A 159 11.03 6.57 -3.35
C LEU A 159 10.91 5.65 -4.58
N ILE A 160 11.51 6.02 -5.72
CA ILE A 160 11.55 5.19 -6.93
C ILE A 160 12.17 3.83 -6.62
N THR A 161 13.32 3.83 -5.94
CA THR A 161 14.04 2.59 -5.58
C THR A 161 13.14 1.67 -4.73
N TYR A 162 12.44 2.24 -3.73
CA TYR A 162 11.51 1.48 -2.90
C TYR A 162 10.34 0.90 -3.71
N ILE A 163 9.73 1.71 -4.58
CA ILE A 163 8.62 1.28 -5.43
C ILE A 163 9.06 0.17 -6.38
N GLN A 164 10.18 0.36 -7.08
CA GLN A 164 10.71 -0.63 -8.03
C GLN A 164 11.07 -1.95 -7.35
N ALA A 165 11.63 -1.91 -6.15
CA ALA A 165 11.93 -3.10 -5.35
C ALA A 165 10.66 -3.91 -4.99
N GLY A 166 9.49 -3.30 -5.05
CA GLY A 166 8.19 -3.94 -4.81
C GLY A 166 7.74 -4.86 -5.95
N PHE A 167 8.32 -4.76 -7.14
CA PHE A 167 7.91 -5.56 -8.30
C PHE A 167 8.78 -6.82 -8.45
N GLN A 168 8.14 -7.97 -8.65
CA GLN A 168 8.84 -9.15 -9.11
C GLN A 168 9.21 -8.96 -10.58
N MET A 169 10.48 -9.19 -10.90
CA MET A 169 11.02 -8.98 -12.25
C MET A 169 11.34 -10.31 -12.92
N GLU A 170 10.97 -10.46 -14.20
CA GLU A 170 11.40 -11.55 -15.07
C GLU A 170 11.89 -10.97 -16.40
N ASN A 171 13.07 -11.38 -16.84
CA ASN A 171 13.69 -10.88 -18.09
C ASN A 171 13.77 -9.33 -18.16
N GLY A 172 13.99 -8.69 -17.01
CA GLY A 172 14.11 -7.23 -16.91
C GLY A 172 12.77 -6.47 -16.93
N LYS A 173 11.63 -7.18 -16.88
CA LYS A 173 10.29 -6.57 -16.87
C LYS A 173 9.48 -6.98 -15.64
N PRO A 174 8.59 -6.12 -15.12
CA PRO A 174 7.67 -6.48 -14.07
C PRO A 174 6.71 -7.59 -14.50
N VAL A 175 6.47 -8.58 -13.63
CA VAL A 175 5.59 -9.71 -13.92
C VAL A 175 4.14 -9.29 -13.74
N VAL A 176 3.41 -9.18 -14.85
CA VAL A 176 1.99 -8.82 -14.85
C VAL A 176 1.12 -10.00 -14.39
N GLN A 177 0.05 -9.70 -13.65
CA GLN A 177 -0.97 -10.67 -13.30
C GLN A 177 -1.98 -10.86 -14.42
N SER A 178 -2.53 -12.08 -14.53
CA SER A 178 -3.43 -12.47 -15.61
C SER A 178 -4.86 -11.96 -15.46
N TYR A 179 -5.28 -11.57 -14.26
CA TYR A 179 -6.62 -11.03 -14.04
C TYR A 179 -6.71 -9.55 -14.40
N LYS A 180 -7.92 -9.14 -14.79
CA LYS A 180 -8.17 -7.78 -15.27
C LYS A 180 -8.14 -6.77 -14.15
N GLY A 181 -7.69 -5.56 -14.46
CA GLY A 181 -7.91 -4.39 -13.62
C GLY A 181 -9.41 -4.04 -13.50
N PHE A 182 -9.74 -3.23 -12.49
CA PHE A 182 -11.13 -2.86 -12.17
C PHE A 182 -11.71 -1.81 -13.12
N TYR A 183 -10.84 -0.97 -13.71
CA TYR A 183 -11.26 0.25 -14.39
C TYR A 183 -10.79 0.33 -15.85
N GLY A 184 -10.03 -0.66 -16.33
CA GLY A 184 -9.49 -0.69 -17.69
C GLY A 184 -8.29 0.24 -17.93
N TYR A 185 -7.90 1.02 -16.92
CA TYR A 185 -6.67 1.84 -16.89
C TYR A 185 -5.76 1.46 -15.73
N ASP A 186 -5.97 0.30 -15.13
CA ASP A 186 -5.27 -0.24 -14.00
C ASP A 186 -4.77 -1.66 -14.29
N TYR A 187 -3.67 -2.02 -13.64
CA TYR A 187 -2.97 -3.28 -13.84
C TYR A 187 -2.42 -3.79 -12.52
N PHE A 188 -2.35 -5.12 -12.41
CA PHE A 188 -1.77 -5.81 -11.28
C PHE A 188 -0.47 -6.49 -11.67
N TYR A 189 0.55 -6.37 -10.81
CA TYR A 189 1.85 -6.99 -10.98
C TYR A 189 2.20 -7.80 -9.74
N ARG A 190 2.93 -8.90 -9.90
CA ARG A 190 3.45 -9.66 -8.77
C ARG A 190 4.39 -8.81 -7.94
N SER A 191 4.26 -8.91 -6.60
CA SER A 191 5.11 -8.20 -5.67
C SER A 191 6.17 -9.14 -5.07
N THR A 192 7.28 -8.54 -4.65
CA THR A 192 8.34 -9.20 -3.88
C THR A 192 8.06 -9.20 -2.38
N PHE A 193 7.15 -8.36 -1.91
CA PHE A 193 6.81 -8.24 -0.50
C PHE A 193 5.71 -9.24 -0.10
N ASN A 194 5.62 -9.55 1.19
CA ASN A 194 4.60 -10.44 1.74
C ASN A 194 3.58 -9.65 2.55
N TYR A 195 2.29 -9.89 2.26
CA TYR A 195 1.18 -9.23 2.93
C TYR A 195 0.80 -9.97 4.23
N ASN A 196 0.60 -9.23 5.33
CA ASN A 196 0.14 -9.77 6.60
C ASN A 196 -0.35 -8.65 7.53
N LEU A 197 -0.79 -8.99 8.74
CA LEU A 197 -1.27 -8.03 9.74
C LEU A 197 -0.29 -6.90 10.08
N PHE A 198 1.01 -7.15 10.01
CA PHE A 198 2.05 -6.17 10.33
C PHE A 198 2.53 -5.40 9.11
N THR A 199 2.30 -5.95 7.92
CA THR A 199 2.65 -5.33 6.65
C THR A 199 1.39 -5.27 5.78
N THR A 200 0.56 -4.28 6.05
CA THR A 200 -0.67 -3.95 5.28
C THR A 200 -0.36 -2.95 4.17
N CYS A 201 -1.32 -2.67 3.29
CA CYS A 201 -1.21 -1.62 2.28
C CYS A 201 -0.82 -0.25 2.87
N ASN A 202 -1.42 0.11 4.02
CA ASN A 202 -1.10 1.36 4.71
C ASN A 202 0.31 1.37 5.29
N GLN A 203 0.78 0.22 5.81
CA GLN A 203 2.15 0.10 6.29
C GLN A 203 3.16 0.13 5.13
N TRP A 204 2.83 -0.46 3.97
CA TRP A 204 3.66 -0.35 2.77
C TRP A 204 3.85 1.10 2.35
N THR A 205 2.75 1.87 2.28
CA THR A 205 2.80 3.31 1.99
C THR A 205 3.62 4.06 3.05
N SER A 206 3.44 3.75 4.34
CA SER A 206 4.24 4.33 5.42
C SER A 206 5.73 4.03 5.26
N ASN A 207 6.08 2.81 4.86
CA ASN A 207 7.48 2.42 4.63
C ASN A 207 8.08 3.12 3.40
N ALA A 208 7.31 3.29 2.31
CA ALA A 208 7.72 4.07 1.14
C ALA A 208 8.04 5.52 1.50
N LEU A 209 7.15 6.16 2.27
CA LEU A 209 7.36 7.52 2.75
C LEU A 209 8.56 7.63 3.71
N ASN A 210 8.73 6.61 4.57
CA ASN A 210 9.90 6.56 5.45
C ASN A 210 11.21 6.46 4.67
N ALA A 211 11.25 5.64 3.62
CA ALA A 211 12.44 5.45 2.80
C ALA A 211 12.90 6.77 2.16
N CYS A 212 11.97 7.62 1.73
CA CYS A 212 12.29 8.93 1.13
C CYS A 212 12.31 10.09 2.14
N GLY A 213 12.41 9.82 3.44
CA GLY A 213 12.60 10.87 4.45
C GLY A 213 11.35 11.68 4.80
N ILE A 214 10.16 11.29 4.33
CA ILE A 214 8.90 11.94 4.68
C ILE A 214 8.41 11.45 6.05
N ARG A 215 7.91 12.39 6.86
CA ARG A 215 7.33 12.09 8.17
C ARG A 215 6.15 11.14 8.03
N THR A 216 6.19 10.04 8.78
CA THR A 216 5.16 9.01 8.77
C THR A 216 5.07 8.31 10.12
N ALA A 217 4.08 7.41 10.28
CA ALA A 217 3.92 6.60 11.48
C ALA A 217 4.95 5.45 11.52
N SER A 218 5.40 5.08 12.71
CA SER A 218 6.28 3.91 12.88
C SER A 218 5.59 2.61 12.57
N PHE A 219 4.29 2.51 12.93
CA PHE A 219 3.43 1.39 12.57
C PHE A 219 2.04 1.93 12.26
N SER A 220 1.56 1.70 11.03
CA SER A 220 0.30 2.22 10.53
C SER A 220 -0.45 1.14 9.75
N PRO A 221 -1.02 0.13 10.41
CA PRO A 221 -1.83 -0.88 9.74
C PRO A 221 -3.12 -0.29 9.17
N PHE A 222 -3.52 0.90 9.65
CA PHE A 222 -4.69 1.65 9.22
C PHE A 222 -4.29 3.01 8.65
N GLY A 223 -4.99 3.50 7.61
CA GLY A 223 -4.67 4.76 6.93
C GLY A 223 -4.69 6.00 7.83
N TRP A 224 -5.54 6.03 8.86
CA TRP A 224 -5.67 7.22 9.72
C TRP A 224 -4.38 7.57 10.47
N GLY A 225 -3.57 6.59 10.90
CA GLY A 225 -2.30 6.84 11.58
C GLY A 225 -1.28 7.49 10.65
N LEU A 226 -1.21 7.03 9.39
CA LEU A 226 -0.39 7.64 8.34
C LEU A 226 -0.76 9.11 8.15
N PHE A 227 -2.05 9.39 7.91
CA PHE A 227 -2.52 10.77 7.67
C PHE A 227 -2.41 11.66 8.90
N TYR A 228 -2.48 11.12 10.11
CA TYR A 228 -2.19 11.87 11.33
C TYR A 228 -0.77 12.43 11.32
N GLN A 229 0.23 11.61 10.97
CA GLN A 229 1.62 12.07 10.92
C GLN A 229 1.88 13.02 9.75
N LEU A 230 1.28 12.79 8.59
CA LEU A 230 1.43 13.65 7.41
C LEU A 230 0.87 15.06 7.61
N LYS A 231 -0.07 15.26 8.52
CA LYS A 231 -0.67 16.57 8.83
C LYS A 231 0.12 17.38 9.86
N LYS A 232 1.11 16.79 10.53
CA LYS A 232 2.03 17.45 11.48
C LYS A 232 3.17 18.14 10.75
#